data_74c18d5734111a5cb7b8af8e7248e206
#
_entry.id   74c18d5734111a5cb7b8af8e7248e206
#
_cell.length_a   1.000
_cell.length_b   1.000
_cell.length_c   1.000
_cell.angle_alpha   90.00
_cell.angle_beta   90.00
_cell.angle_gamma   90.00
#
_symmetry.space_group_name_H-M   'P 1'
#
loop_
_entity.id
_entity.type
_entity.pdbx_description
1 polymer ?
#
loop_
_entity_poly.entity_id
_entity_poly.type
_entity_poly.pdbx_seq_one_letter_code
_entity_poly.pdbx_strand_id
1 'polypeptide(L)'
;MPRNKYPEETAKKILDVSLKLFLEKGYEQTTVLDIVDNLGGLTRGAFYHHFKSKEDVLRTVMERVYDDEDPFKSIKEVQGANGLEKIKIVFSSGASAIYPGLTRAAMSLLRQPRFLAKHLADTHDTAKLFETLIEEGMADGSIRPGNAKFLAELGMLLLNFWLVSPVFVSNKAEFIDKAVFIKQILDGLGFTLLDEEMMKIIDTIAETLGVPSDSDTLSSKPSFAKKIPP
;
A
#
# COMPACT_ATOMS: atom_id res chain seq x y z
N MET A 1 -21.36 -34.45 -6.62
CA MET A 1 -21.28 -33.05 -7.05
C MET A 1 -20.28 -32.96 -8.17
N PRO A 2 -20.54 -32.30 -9.28
CA PRO A 2 -19.56 -32.17 -10.35
C PRO A 2 -18.38 -31.34 -9.80
N ARG A 3 -17.19 -31.91 -9.93
CA ARG A 3 -15.91 -31.29 -9.62
C ARG A 3 -15.79 -30.03 -10.48
N ASN A 4 -15.52 -28.86 -9.85
CA ASN A 4 -15.35 -27.60 -10.59
C ASN A 4 -14.30 -27.82 -11.69
N LYS A 5 -14.73 -27.71 -12.97
CA LYS A 5 -13.88 -28.04 -14.11
C LYS A 5 -12.82 -27.00 -14.38
N TYR A 6 -13.00 -25.78 -13.83
CA TYR A 6 -12.11 -24.63 -14.01
C TYR A 6 -11.95 -23.83 -12.71
N PRO A 7 -11.15 -24.31 -11.75
CA PRO A 7 -10.97 -23.64 -10.47
C PRO A 7 -10.41 -22.21 -10.62
N GLU A 8 -9.47 -22.00 -11.55
CA GLU A 8 -8.84 -20.71 -11.79
C GLU A 8 -9.81 -19.67 -12.35
N GLU A 9 -10.69 -20.07 -13.29
CA GLU A 9 -11.73 -19.19 -13.84
C GLU A 9 -12.74 -18.76 -12.76
N THR A 10 -13.06 -19.68 -11.84
CA THR A 10 -13.96 -19.37 -10.71
C THR A 10 -13.32 -18.39 -9.73
N ALA A 11 -12.07 -18.59 -9.38
CA ALA A 11 -11.32 -17.67 -8.51
C ALA A 11 -11.23 -16.28 -9.16
N LYS A 12 -10.87 -16.22 -10.46
CA LYS A 12 -10.84 -14.97 -11.23
C LYS A 12 -12.20 -14.26 -11.20
N LYS A 13 -13.29 -14.98 -11.46
CA LYS A 13 -14.64 -14.41 -11.44
C LYS A 13 -15.03 -13.87 -10.07
N ILE A 14 -14.65 -14.56 -8.98
CA ILE A 14 -14.86 -14.07 -7.62
C ILE A 14 -14.11 -12.75 -7.41
N LEU A 15 -12.85 -12.65 -7.83
CA LEU A 15 -12.05 -11.43 -7.71
C LEU A 15 -12.63 -10.28 -8.53
N ASP A 16 -13.04 -10.51 -9.79
CA ASP A 16 -13.62 -9.49 -10.66
C ASP A 16 -14.91 -8.91 -10.09
N VAL A 17 -15.82 -9.79 -9.62
CA VAL A 17 -17.07 -9.36 -8.98
C VAL A 17 -16.81 -8.64 -7.67
N SER A 18 -15.85 -9.13 -6.87
CA SER A 18 -15.51 -8.50 -5.59
C SER A 18 -14.90 -7.12 -5.79
N LEU A 19 -13.96 -6.96 -6.71
CA LEU A 19 -13.37 -5.67 -7.04
C LEU A 19 -14.46 -4.67 -7.46
N LYS A 20 -15.36 -5.07 -8.36
CA LYS A 20 -16.48 -4.24 -8.79
C LYS A 20 -17.34 -3.80 -7.60
N LEU A 21 -17.76 -4.71 -6.73
CA LEU A 21 -18.59 -4.41 -5.56
C LEU A 21 -17.85 -3.54 -4.54
N PHE A 22 -16.55 -3.76 -4.33
CA PHE A 22 -15.74 -2.94 -3.43
C PHE A 22 -15.62 -1.49 -3.93
N LEU A 23 -15.52 -1.29 -5.24
CA LEU A 23 -15.47 0.06 -5.83
C LEU A 23 -16.84 0.75 -5.84
N GLU A 24 -17.92 0.02 -6.16
CA GLU A 24 -19.29 0.59 -6.28
C GLU A 24 -19.96 0.80 -4.91
N LYS A 25 -19.89 -0.18 -4.04
CA LYS A 25 -20.62 -0.23 -2.76
C LYS A 25 -19.73 0.09 -1.56
N GLY A 26 -18.42 -0.01 -1.73
CA GLY A 26 -17.42 0.06 -0.66
C GLY A 26 -17.14 -1.30 -0.02
N TYR A 27 -15.91 -1.49 0.44
CA TYR A 27 -15.48 -2.75 1.06
C TYR A 27 -16.31 -3.09 2.29
N GLU A 28 -16.50 -2.15 3.22
CA GLU A 28 -17.21 -2.42 4.49
C GLU A 28 -18.67 -2.83 4.26
N GLN A 29 -19.32 -2.23 3.28
CA GLN A 29 -20.74 -2.47 2.94
C GLN A 29 -20.95 -3.71 2.08
N THR A 30 -19.89 -4.31 1.54
CA THR A 30 -19.97 -5.53 0.73
C THR A 30 -19.87 -6.77 1.63
N THR A 31 -20.82 -7.67 1.50
CA THR A 31 -20.80 -8.96 2.22
C THR A 31 -20.38 -10.10 1.28
N VAL A 32 -19.96 -11.25 1.86
CA VAL A 32 -19.72 -12.47 1.07
C VAL A 32 -20.98 -12.90 0.33
N LEU A 33 -22.17 -12.65 0.88
CA LEU A 33 -23.43 -12.98 0.21
C LEU A 33 -23.65 -12.10 -1.02
N ASP A 34 -23.39 -10.79 -0.93
CA ASP A 34 -23.44 -9.90 -2.09
C ASP A 34 -22.52 -10.40 -3.22
N ILE A 35 -21.32 -10.85 -2.89
CA ILE A 35 -20.39 -11.40 -3.88
C ILE A 35 -20.99 -12.65 -4.53
N VAL A 36 -21.46 -13.61 -3.72
CA VAL A 36 -22.02 -14.88 -4.19
C VAL A 36 -23.25 -14.66 -5.08
N ASP A 37 -24.15 -13.76 -4.72
CA ASP A 37 -25.36 -13.44 -5.47
C ASP A 37 -25.05 -12.86 -6.86
N ASN A 38 -23.92 -12.17 -7.00
CA ASN A 38 -23.45 -11.61 -8.27
C ASN A 38 -22.58 -12.59 -9.10
N LEU A 39 -22.35 -13.82 -8.63
CA LEU A 39 -21.53 -14.81 -9.35
C LEU A 39 -22.33 -15.66 -10.37
N GLY A 40 -23.65 -15.43 -10.51
CA GLY A 40 -24.45 -16.10 -11.53
C GLY A 40 -24.55 -17.63 -11.31
N GLY A 41 -24.99 -18.03 -10.12
CA GLY A 41 -25.28 -19.44 -9.79
C GLY A 41 -24.16 -20.18 -9.07
N LEU A 42 -23.04 -19.54 -8.77
CA LEU A 42 -22.04 -20.11 -7.84
C LEU A 42 -22.60 -20.10 -6.40
N THR A 43 -22.28 -21.16 -5.66
CA THR A 43 -22.76 -21.31 -4.28
C THR A 43 -21.80 -20.68 -3.29
N ARG A 44 -22.28 -20.40 -2.08
CA ARG A 44 -21.45 -19.98 -0.94
C ARG A 44 -20.33 -20.98 -0.64
N GLY A 45 -20.58 -22.29 -0.82
CA GLY A 45 -19.55 -23.33 -0.69
C GLY A 45 -18.46 -23.20 -1.75
N ALA A 46 -18.80 -22.82 -2.97
CA ALA A 46 -17.81 -22.57 -4.03
C ALA A 46 -16.92 -21.36 -3.69
N PHE A 47 -17.49 -20.29 -3.13
CA PHE A 47 -16.69 -19.16 -2.64
C PHE A 47 -15.68 -19.61 -1.58
N TYR A 48 -16.13 -20.30 -0.53
CA TYR A 48 -15.25 -20.73 0.57
C TYR A 48 -14.26 -21.83 0.19
N HIS A 49 -14.43 -22.46 -0.96
CA HIS A 49 -13.42 -23.34 -1.53
C HIS A 49 -12.17 -22.56 -2.02
N HIS A 50 -12.36 -21.34 -2.49
CA HIS A 50 -11.28 -20.49 -3.03
C HIS A 50 -10.73 -19.48 -2.01
N PHE A 51 -11.61 -18.88 -1.21
CA PHE A 51 -11.25 -17.78 -0.30
C PHE A 51 -11.83 -18.03 1.10
N LYS A 52 -11.01 -17.88 2.12
CA LYS A 52 -11.41 -18.14 3.51
C LYS A 52 -12.32 -17.06 4.09
N SER A 53 -12.22 -15.83 3.57
CA SER A 53 -12.96 -14.66 4.07
C SER A 53 -12.98 -13.52 3.05
N LYS A 54 -13.77 -12.48 3.31
CA LYS A 54 -13.80 -11.24 2.53
C LYS A 54 -12.44 -10.52 2.54
N GLU A 55 -11.74 -10.56 3.68
CA GLU A 55 -10.39 -10.00 3.82
C GLU A 55 -9.37 -10.72 2.93
N ASP A 56 -9.50 -12.03 2.78
CA ASP A 56 -8.65 -12.83 1.91
C ASP A 56 -8.86 -12.47 0.44
N VAL A 57 -10.12 -12.24 0.05
CA VAL A 57 -10.47 -11.69 -1.27
C VAL A 57 -9.88 -10.30 -1.46
N LEU A 58 -10.05 -9.38 -0.50
CA LEU A 58 -9.51 -8.03 -0.59
C LEU A 58 -8.00 -8.05 -0.82
N ARG A 59 -7.27 -8.85 -0.05
CA ARG A 59 -5.82 -9.01 -0.21
C ARG A 59 -5.45 -9.46 -1.61
N THR A 60 -6.12 -10.50 -2.12
CA THR A 60 -5.82 -11.02 -3.47
C THR A 60 -6.24 -10.05 -4.59
N VAL A 61 -7.31 -9.28 -4.37
CA VAL A 61 -7.70 -8.18 -5.28
C VAL A 61 -6.60 -7.12 -5.31
N MET A 62 -6.06 -6.73 -4.14
CA MET A 62 -4.98 -5.74 -4.06
C MET A 62 -3.71 -6.25 -4.73
N GLU A 63 -3.29 -7.50 -4.46
CA GLU A 63 -2.14 -8.12 -5.14
C GLU A 63 -2.31 -8.05 -6.67
N ARG A 64 -3.47 -8.41 -7.19
CA ARG A 64 -3.75 -8.37 -8.63
C ARG A 64 -3.73 -6.94 -9.20
N VAL A 65 -4.32 -5.97 -8.49
CA VAL A 65 -4.28 -4.56 -8.91
C VAL A 65 -2.82 -4.07 -8.98
N TYR A 66 -1.99 -4.41 -7.99
CA TYR A 66 -0.57 -4.07 -8.01
C TYR A 66 0.21 -4.78 -9.13
N ASP A 67 -0.12 -6.04 -9.45
CA ASP A 67 0.53 -6.77 -10.55
C ASP A 67 0.15 -6.20 -11.92
N ASP A 68 -1.13 -5.80 -12.11
CA ASP A 68 -1.61 -5.17 -13.34
C ASP A 68 -0.99 -3.77 -13.54
N GLU A 69 -0.86 -2.99 -12.47
CA GLU A 69 -0.34 -1.61 -12.42
C GLU A 69 1.15 -1.57 -11.97
N ASP A 70 1.91 -2.66 -12.14
CA ASP A 70 3.30 -2.79 -11.65
C ASP A 70 4.12 -1.51 -11.89
N PRO A 71 4.46 -0.75 -10.81
CA PRO A 71 5.14 0.54 -10.95
C PRO A 71 6.54 0.40 -11.58
N PHE A 72 7.17 -0.77 -11.48
CA PHE A 72 8.48 -1.02 -12.08
C PHE A 72 8.42 -1.21 -13.61
N LYS A 73 7.24 -1.43 -14.19
CA LYS A 73 7.09 -1.43 -15.65
C LYS A 73 7.32 -0.03 -16.24
N SER A 74 6.93 1.01 -15.53
CA SER A 74 7.03 2.39 -15.99
C SER A 74 8.48 2.84 -16.28
N ILE A 75 9.47 2.28 -15.57
CA ILE A 75 10.89 2.61 -15.80
C ILE A 75 11.49 1.95 -17.05
N LYS A 76 10.88 0.87 -17.56
CA LYS A 76 11.40 0.15 -18.75
C LYS A 76 11.27 0.99 -20.02
N GLU A 77 10.33 1.92 -20.04
CA GLU A 77 10.05 2.78 -21.19
C GLU A 77 10.82 4.11 -21.15
N VAL A 78 11.45 4.43 -20.01
CA VAL A 78 12.16 5.70 -19.80
C VAL A 78 13.64 5.53 -20.15
N GLN A 79 14.09 6.20 -21.20
CA GLN A 79 15.50 6.24 -21.61
C GLN A 79 16.20 7.46 -20.99
N GLY A 80 17.43 7.26 -20.54
CA GLY A 80 18.29 8.35 -20.05
C GLY A 80 18.05 8.79 -18.60
N ALA A 81 17.07 8.22 -17.90
CA ALA A 81 16.84 8.51 -16.48
C ALA A 81 17.97 7.89 -15.62
N ASN A 82 18.50 8.69 -14.66
CA ASN A 82 19.41 8.20 -13.64
C ASN A 82 18.68 7.35 -12.58
N GLY A 83 19.45 6.70 -11.68
CA GLY A 83 18.87 5.80 -10.68
C GLY A 83 17.86 6.47 -9.75
N LEU A 84 18.13 7.70 -9.30
CA LEU A 84 17.20 8.46 -8.47
C LEU A 84 15.91 8.84 -9.22
N GLU A 85 16.00 9.23 -10.48
CA GLU A 85 14.83 9.54 -11.30
C GLU A 85 13.96 8.31 -11.54
N LYS A 86 14.56 7.15 -11.78
CA LYS A 86 13.83 5.87 -11.87
C LYS A 86 13.07 5.55 -10.59
N ILE A 87 13.67 5.75 -9.42
CA ILE A 87 13.02 5.55 -8.13
C ILE A 87 11.82 6.51 -7.98
N LYS A 88 11.97 7.77 -8.35
CA LYS A 88 10.86 8.75 -8.32
C LYS A 88 9.72 8.35 -9.25
N ILE A 89 10.03 7.85 -10.44
CA ILE A 89 9.02 7.36 -11.41
C ILE A 89 8.25 6.18 -10.81
N VAL A 90 8.94 5.19 -10.23
CA VAL A 90 8.30 4.04 -9.57
C VAL A 90 7.40 4.51 -8.43
N PHE A 91 7.89 5.43 -7.59
CA PHE A 91 7.12 5.98 -6.47
C PHE A 91 5.85 6.71 -6.95
N SER A 92 5.97 7.56 -7.97
CA SER A 92 4.84 8.30 -8.54
C SER A 92 3.81 7.39 -9.19
N SER A 93 4.28 6.38 -9.95
CA SER A 93 3.41 5.38 -10.59
C SER A 93 2.66 4.55 -9.54
N GLY A 94 3.34 4.10 -8.49
CA GLY A 94 2.70 3.39 -7.38
C GLY A 94 1.66 4.23 -6.65
N ALA A 95 1.93 5.53 -6.47
CA ALA A 95 0.97 6.46 -5.87
C ALA A 95 -0.27 6.67 -6.75
N SER A 96 -0.11 6.67 -8.08
CA SER A 96 -1.21 6.83 -9.03
C SER A 96 -2.13 5.61 -9.10
N ALA A 97 -1.61 4.43 -8.80
CA ALA A 97 -2.36 3.17 -8.75
C ALA A 97 -3.22 3.01 -7.48
N ILE A 98 -3.29 4.02 -6.62
CA ILE A 98 -4.04 3.95 -5.36
C ILE A 98 -5.54 4.15 -5.60
N TYR A 99 -6.33 3.13 -5.27
CA TYR A 99 -7.79 3.19 -5.19
C TYR A 99 -8.20 3.56 -3.75
N PRO A 100 -8.69 4.79 -3.47
CA PRO A 100 -8.80 5.34 -2.11
C PRO A 100 -9.51 4.41 -1.10
N GLY A 101 -10.73 3.98 -1.43
CA GLY A 101 -11.53 3.13 -0.54
C GLY A 101 -10.92 1.74 -0.34
N LEU A 102 -10.36 1.16 -1.40
CA LEU A 102 -9.77 -0.17 -1.41
C LEU A 102 -8.46 -0.19 -0.61
N THR A 103 -7.60 0.80 -0.84
CA THR A 103 -6.33 0.94 -0.11
C THR A 103 -6.55 1.18 1.37
N ARG A 104 -7.51 2.04 1.74
CA ARG A 104 -7.89 2.25 3.15
C ARG A 104 -8.36 0.97 3.82
N ALA A 105 -9.20 0.19 3.14
CA ALA A 105 -9.64 -1.11 3.64
C ALA A 105 -8.47 -2.08 3.81
N ALA A 106 -7.55 -2.15 2.84
CA ALA A 106 -6.35 -2.98 2.92
C ALA A 106 -5.45 -2.56 4.10
N MET A 107 -5.22 -1.25 4.30
CA MET A 107 -4.46 -0.75 5.44
C MET A 107 -5.09 -1.11 6.79
N SER A 108 -6.43 -1.18 6.88
CA SER A 108 -7.10 -1.62 8.11
C SER A 108 -6.80 -3.07 8.48
N LEU A 109 -6.50 -3.92 7.49
CA LEU A 109 -6.12 -5.33 7.72
C LEU A 109 -4.77 -5.47 8.42
N LEU A 110 -3.87 -4.48 8.34
CA LEU A 110 -2.56 -4.51 9.01
C LEU A 110 -2.68 -4.57 10.54
N ARG A 111 -3.85 -4.31 11.11
CA ARG A 111 -4.14 -4.57 12.53
C ARG A 111 -4.19 -6.06 12.88
N GLN A 112 -4.31 -6.94 11.88
CA GLN A 112 -4.32 -8.38 12.06
C GLN A 112 -2.91 -8.94 11.84
N PRO A 113 -2.33 -9.70 12.79
CA PRO A 113 -0.93 -10.15 12.71
C PRO A 113 -0.57 -10.91 11.44
N ARG A 114 -1.49 -11.72 10.91
CA ARG A 114 -1.26 -12.49 9.66
C ARG A 114 -1.04 -11.61 8.44
N PHE A 115 -1.80 -10.50 8.31
CA PHE A 115 -1.66 -9.57 7.20
C PHE A 115 -0.45 -8.67 7.39
N LEU A 116 -0.16 -8.26 8.62
CA LEU A 116 1.05 -7.50 8.93
C LEU A 116 2.32 -8.30 8.58
N ALA A 117 2.38 -9.59 8.95
CA ALA A 117 3.52 -10.45 8.63
C ALA A 117 3.70 -10.61 7.11
N LYS A 118 2.61 -10.78 6.36
CA LYS A 118 2.66 -10.86 4.89
C LYS A 118 3.12 -9.53 4.30
N HIS A 119 2.56 -8.41 4.73
CA HIS A 119 2.95 -7.07 4.26
C HIS A 119 4.43 -6.77 4.53
N LEU A 120 4.97 -7.22 5.68
CA LEU A 120 6.39 -7.08 5.98
C LEU A 120 7.25 -7.90 5.00
N ALA A 121 6.84 -9.13 4.67
CA ALA A 121 7.56 -9.97 3.71
C ALA A 121 7.54 -9.33 2.31
N ASP A 122 6.37 -8.85 1.84
CA ASP A 122 6.23 -8.19 0.54
C ASP A 122 7.06 -6.89 0.47
N THR A 123 7.08 -6.11 1.56
CA THR A 123 7.92 -4.91 1.69
C THR A 123 9.41 -5.25 1.57
N HIS A 124 9.86 -6.35 2.18
CA HIS A 124 11.25 -6.81 2.05
C HIS A 124 11.58 -7.21 0.61
N ASP A 125 10.68 -7.92 -0.07
CA ASP A 125 10.92 -8.31 -1.46
C ASP A 125 10.93 -7.08 -2.40
N THR A 126 10.04 -6.10 -2.17
CA THR A 126 10.06 -4.83 -2.89
C THR A 126 11.35 -4.03 -2.63
N ALA A 127 11.88 -4.06 -1.39
CA ALA A 127 13.13 -3.39 -1.07
C ALA A 127 14.31 -3.88 -1.93
N LYS A 128 14.34 -5.17 -2.30
CA LYS A 128 15.38 -5.72 -3.21
C LYS A 128 15.34 -5.10 -4.61
N LEU A 129 14.14 -4.76 -5.10
CA LEU A 129 14.00 -4.07 -6.39
C LEU A 129 14.52 -2.63 -6.31
N PHE A 130 14.23 -1.94 -5.21
CA PHE A 130 14.76 -0.59 -4.96
C PHE A 130 16.27 -0.61 -4.71
N GLU A 131 16.83 -1.64 -4.06
CA GLU A 131 18.27 -1.81 -3.89
C GLU A 131 19.01 -1.70 -5.22
N THR A 132 18.54 -2.40 -6.27
CA THR A 132 19.14 -2.33 -7.61
C THR A 132 19.10 -0.90 -8.19
N LEU A 133 18.00 -0.18 -8.05
CA LEU A 133 17.89 1.21 -8.54
C LEU A 133 18.77 2.18 -7.73
N ILE A 134 18.92 1.93 -6.43
CA ILE A 134 19.82 2.72 -5.57
C ILE A 134 21.28 2.45 -5.95
N GLU A 135 21.66 1.21 -6.26
CA GLU A 135 23.00 0.89 -6.76
C GLU A 135 23.29 1.60 -8.09
N GLU A 136 22.33 1.64 -9.02
CA GLU A 136 22.44 2.44 -10.24
C GLU A 136 22.66 3.92 -9.91
N GLY A 137 21.87 4.49 -9.00
CA GLY A 137 21.98 5.89 -8.58
C GLY A 137 23.30 6.21 -7.87
N MET A 138 23.86 5.27 -7.13
CA MET A 138 25.21 5.41 -6.57
C MET A 138 26.29 5.37 -7.65
N ALA A 139 26.11 4.54 -8.67
CA ALA A 139 27.06 4.41 -9.78
C ALA A 139 27.04 5.62 -10.72
N ASP A 140 25.87 6.23 -10.96
CA ASP A 140 25.72 7.42 -11.81
C ASP A 140 25.89 8.75 -11.05
N GLY A 141 26.04 8.70 -9.72
CA GLY A 141 26.28 9.86 -8.85
C GLY A 141 25.01 10.61 -8.42
N SER A 142 23.81 10.14 -8.79
CA SER A 142 22.53 10.75 -8.36
C SER A 142 22.17 10.45 -6.90
N ILE A 143 22.79 9.39 -6.32
CA ILE A 143 22.67 9.02 -4.91
C ILE A 143 24.07 8.92 -4.33
N ARG A 144 24.26 9.42 -3.08
CA ARG A 144 25.56 9.33 -2.40
C ARG A 144 25.95 7.87 -2.20
N PRO A 145 27.24 7.50 -2.45
CA PRO A 145 27.73 6.16 -2.15
C PRO A 145 27.50 5.75 -0.70
N GLY A 146 27.05 4.53 -0.50
CA GLY A 146 26.70 3.97 0.81
C GLY A 146 26.28 2.51 0.72
N ASN A 147 25.50 2.04 1.67
CA ASN A 147 24.93 0.70 1.63
C ASN A 147 23.53 0.74 0.99
N ALA A 148 23.41 0.36 -0.27
CA ALA A 148 22.18 0.41 -1.04
C ALA A 148 21.06 -0.46 -0.41
N LYS A 149 21.41 -1.66 0.07
CA LYS A 149 20.48 -2.56 0.75
C LYS A 149 19.87 -1.92 1.99
N PHE A 150 20.69 -1.38 2.88
CA PHE A 150 20.21 -0.76 4.11
C PHE A 150 19.39 0.50 3.83
N LEU A 151 19.75 1.26 2.79
CA LEU A 151 19.01 2.44 2.38
C LEU A 151 17.63 2.06 1.80
N ALA A 152 17.55 1.01 0.99
CA ALA A 152 16.30 0.47 0.47
C ALA A 152 15.38 -0.04 1.61
N GLU A 153 15.91 -0.88 2.49
CA GLU A 153 15.17 -1.43 3.64
C GLU A 153 14.65 -0.31 4.55
N LEU A 154 15.50 0.66 4.90
CA LEU A 154 15.12 1.81 5.74
C LEU A 154 14.03 2.66 5.07
N GLY A 155 14.21 3.01 3.80
CA GLY A 155 13.22 3.79 3.04
C GLY A 155 11.86 3.11 3.01
N MET A 156 11.83 1.81 2.71
CA MET A 156 10.60 1.02 2.67
C MET A 156 9.93 0.92 4.04
N LEU A 157 10.68 0.73 5.13
CA LEU A 157 10.13 0.71 6.49
C LEU A 157 9.55 2.07 6.88
N LEU A 158 10.26 3.16 6.60
CA LEU A 158 9.79 4.51 6.91
C LEU A 158 8.51 4.86 6.14
N LEU A 159 8.45 4.55 4.84
CA LEU A 159 7.32 4.90 4.00
C LEU A 159 6.12 3.97 4.24
N ASN A 160 6.31 2.64 4.26
CA ASN A 160 5.20 1.69 4.30
C ASN A 160 4.70 1.35 5.72
N PHE A 161 5.53 1.51 6.74
CA PHE A 161 5.12 1.16 8.10
C PHE A 161 5.01 2.36 9.02
N TRP A 162 5.89 3.35 8.91
CA TRP A 162 5.85 4.48 9.83
C TRP A 162 4.99 5.64 9.31
N LEU A 163 5.06 5.94 8.01
CA LEU A 163 4.29 7.03 7.41
C LEU A 163 2.82 6.63 7.19
N VAL A 164 2.56 5.53 6.47
CA VAL A 164 1.19 5.20 6.03
C VAL A 164 0.40 4.36 7.04
N SER A 165 1.03 3.85 8.10
CA SER A 165 0.35 2.99 9.06
C SER A 165 -0.63 3.77 9.95
N PRO A 166 -1.89 3.34 10.03
CA PRO A 166 -2.89 3.98 10.90
C PRO A 166 -2.60 3.82 12.39
N VAL A 167 -1.55 3.06 12.75
CA VAL A 167 -1.09 2.92 14.14
C VAL A 167 -0.28 4.14 14.58
N PHE A 168 0.43 4.80 13.63
CA PHE A 168 1.38 5.86 13.91
C PHE A 168 0.93 7.24 13.46
N VAL A 169 -0.18 7.36 12.74
CA VAL A 169 -0.66 8.63 12.18
C VAL A 169 -2.06 8.93 12.73
N SER A 170 -2.22 10.10 13.32
CA SER A 170 -3.49 10.52 13.93
C SER A 170 -4.27 11.49 13.04
N ASN A 171 -3.57 12.37 12.29
CA ASN A 171 -4.17 13.37 11.43
C ASN A 171 -3.25 13.77 10.27
N LYS A 172 -3.76 14.59 9.33
CA LYS A 172 -3.03 15.00 8.12
C LYS A 172 -1.79 15.84 8.46
N ALA A 173 -1.84 16.74 9.45
CA ALA A 173 -0.66 17.52 9.84
C ALA A 173 0.48 16.61 10.31
N GLU A 174 0.18 15.65 11.21
CA GLU A 174 1.16 14.68 11.67
C GLU A 174 1.72 13.82 10.52
N PHE A 175 0.89 13.44 9.56
CA PHE A 175 1.33 12.70 8.38
C PHE A 175 2.37 13.50 7.57
N ILE A 176 2.08 14.78 7.30
CA ILE A 176 3.01 15.66 6.57
C ILE A 176 4.27 15.93 7.37
N ASP A 177 4.17 16.21 8.68
CA ASP A 177 5.34 16.41 9.55
C ASP A 177 6.27 15.20 9.55
N LYS A 178 5.71 13.98 9.57
CA LYS A 178 6.48 12.73 9.43
C LYS A 178 7.13 12.61 8.07
N ALA A 179 6.45 12.97 6.99
CA ALA A 179 7.04 12.97 5.66
C ALA A 179 8.23 13.94 5.55
N VAL A 180 8.09 15.15 6.14
CA VAL A 180 9.20 16.12 6.26
C VAL A 180 10.36 15.54 7.06
N PHE A 181 10.08 14.86 8.16
CA PHE A 181 11.13 14.23 8.98
C PHE A 181 11.82 13.08 8.24
N ILE A 182 11.06 12.23 7.50
CA ILE A 182 11.64 11.20 6.62
C ILE A 182 12.54 11.83 5.56
N LYS A 183 12.08 12.93 4.93
CA LYS A 183 12.88 13.68 3.98
C LYS A 183 14.24 14.08 4.58
N GLN A 184 14.25 14.65 5.79
CA GLN A 184 15.49 15.07 6.47
C GLN A 184 16.44 13.89 6.72
N ILE A 185 15.89 12.71 7.10
CA ILE A 185 16.70 11.49 7.29
C ILE A 185 17.32 11.07 5.96
N LEU A 186 16.53 10.95 4.90
CA LEU A 186 16.99 10.47 3.60
C LEU A 186 17.97 11.45 2.95
N ASP A 187 17.71 12.75 3.02
CA ASP A 187 18.62 13.81 2.53
C ASP A 187 19.96 13.76 3.29
N GLY A 188 19.94 13.57 4.61
CA GLY A 188 21.13 13.38 5.44
C GLY A 188 21.99 12.18 5.01
N LEU A 189 21.35 11.13 4.49
CA LEU A 189 22.02 9.96 3.92
C LEU A 189 22.43 10.18 2.45
N GLY A 190 22.09 11.32 1.84
CA GLY A 190 22.40 11.65 0.45
C GLY A 190 21.46 10.98 -0.55
N PHE A 191 20.24 10.67 -0.11
CA PHE A 191 19.16 10.11 -0.93
C PHE A 191 17.99 11.11 -0.99
N THR A 192 18.05 12.04 -1.93
CA THR A 192 17.09 13.15 -2.08
C THR A 192 15.82 12.72 -2.80
N LEU A 193 15.17 11.66 -2.29
CA LEU A 193 13.95 11.11 -2.86
C LEU A 193 12.77 12.08 -2.77
N LEU A 194 12.54 12.65 -1.58
CA LEU A 194 11.36 13.44 -1.28
C LEU A 194 11.60 14.93 -1.57
N ASP A 195 11.71 15.29 -2.85
CA ASP A 195 11.76 16.69 -3.29
C ASP A 195 10.34 17.33 -3.27
N GLU A 196 10.22 18.57 -3.76
CA GLU A 196 8.94 19.30 -3.76
C GLU A 196 7.84 18.58 -4.56
N GLU A 197 8.19 17.90 -5.64
CA GLU A 197 7.24 17.15 -6.45
C GLU A 197 6.75 15.89 -5.72
N MET A 198 7.68 15.15 -5.15
CA MET A 198 7.35 13.96 -4.36
C MET A 198 6.55 14.32 -3.09
N MET A 199 6.84 15.48 -2.47
CA MET A 199 6.04 15.95 -1.33
C MET A 199 4.60 16.30 -1.71
N LYS A 200 4.32 16.78 -2.92
CA LYS A 200 2.93 16.95 -3.42
C LYS A 200 2.23 15.60 -3.60
N ILE A 201 2.94 14.58 -4.08
CA ILE A 201 2.41 13.22 -4.19
C ILE A 201 2.09 12.67 -2.79
N ILE A 202 2.96 12.89 -1.81
CA ILE A 202 2.72 12.51 -0.40
C ILE A 202 1.45 13.18 0.15
N ASP A 203 1.21 14.45 -0.15
CA ASP A 203 -0.02 15.15 0.27
C ASP A 203 -1.26 14.52 -0.36
N THR A 204 -1.20 14.19 -1.65
CA THR A 204 -2.27 13.46 -2.36
C THR A 204 -2.51 12.08 -1.77
N ILE A 205 -1.45 11.36 -1.39
CA ILE A 205 -1.56 10.05 -0.71
C ILE A 205 -2.30 10.21 0.62
N ALA A 206 -2.00 11.23 1.42
CA ALA A 206 -2.69 11.49 2.69
C ALA A 206 -4.21 11.65 2.50
N GLU A 207 -4.62 12.41 1.47
CA GLU A 207 -6.03 12.59 1.11
C GLU A 207 -6.67 11.27 0.66
N THR A 208 -5.98 10.54 -0.20
CA THR A 208 -6.42 9.25 -0.74
C THR A 208 -6.62 8.20 0.35
N LEU A 209 -5.70 8.13 1.32
CA LEU A 209 -5.80 7.25 2.47
C LEU A 209 -6.90 7.70 3.45
N GLY A 210 -7.45 8.91 3.28
CA GLY A 210 -8.46 9.50 4.16
C GLY A 210 -7.91 9.70 5.57
N VAL A 211 -6.67 10.14 5.66
CA VAL A 211 -6.09 10.56 6.93
C VAL A 211 -6.95 11.72 7.46
N PRO A 212 -7.46 11.65 8.71
CA PRO A 212 -8.35 12.66 9.23
C PRO A 212 -7.78 14.08 9.15
N SER A 213 -8.61 15.07 8.84
CA SER A 213 -8.20 16.46 8.95
C SER A 213 -8.02 16.86 10.43
N ASP A 214 -7.30 17.93 10.71
CA ASP A 214 -7.05 18.40 12.07
C ASP A 214 -8.37 18.78 12.78
N SER A 215 -9.39 19.21 12.04
CA SER A 215 -10.73 19.50 12.55
C SER A 215 -11.49 18.27 13.03
N ASP A 216 -11.28 17.12 12.42
CA ASP A 216 -11.97 15.87 12.74
C ASP A 216 -11.43 15.21 14.02
N THR A 217 -10.16 15.46 14.36
CA THR A 217 -9.51 14.91 15.57
C THR A 217 -9.88 15.64 16.84
N LEU A 218 -10.29 16.89 16.77
CA LEU A 218 -10.73 17.68 17.93
C LEU A 218 -12.07 17.19 18.52
N SER A 219 -12.88 16.49 17.73
CA SER A 219 -14.17 15.93 18.16
C SER A 219 -14.11 14.52 18.75
N SER A 220 -12.97 13.82 18.60
CA SER A 220 -12.80 12.42 18.97
C SER A 220 -11.61 12.16 19.90
N LYS A 221 -11.48 12.90 21.00
CA LYS A 221 -10.48 12.54 22.03
C LYS A 221 -10.88 11.22 22.69
N PRO A 222 -10.13 10.11 22.49
CA PRO A 222 -10.34 8.95 23.34
C PRO A 222 -9.86 9.29 24.74
N SER A 223 -10.73 9.10 25.71
CA SER A 223 -10.46 9.20 27.14
C SER A 223 -9.50 8.07 27.58
N PHE A 224 -8.23 8.17 27.27
CA PHE A 224 -7.17 7.33 27.82
C PHE A 224 -6.34 8.08 28.87
N ALA A 225 -7.03 8.83 29.74
CA ALA A 225 -6.44 9.25 31.01
C ALA A 225 -6.83 8.25 32.10
N LYS A 226 -6.45 6.97 31.97
CA LYS A 226 -6.40 6.09 33.14
C LYS A 226 -5.07 6.26 33.81
N LYS A 227 -5.14 6.94 34.99
CA LYS A 227 -4.12 7.13 36.00
C LYS A 227 -3.19 5.91 36.14
N ILE A 228 -1.90 6.14 35.99
CA ILE A 228 -0.88 5.28 36.59
C ILE A 228 -0.98 5.54 38.09
N PRO A 229 -1.22 4.56 38.94
CA PRO A 229 -1.15 4.73 40.38
C PRO A 229 0.29 4.93 40.82
N PRO A 230 0.53 5.63 41.94
CA PRO A 230 1.85 5.96 42.45
C PRO A 230 2.68 4.76 42.86
#